data_ae283204f5ce1cb1f013b92190355f33
#
_entry.id   ae283204f5ce1cb1f013b92190355f33
#
_cell.length_a   1.000
_cell.length_b   1.000
_cell.length_c   1.000
_cell.angle_alpha   90.00
_cell.angle_beta   90.00
_cell.angle_gamma   90.00
#
_symmetry.space_group_name_H-M   'P 1'
#
loop_
_entity.id
_entity.type
_entity.pdbx_description
1 polymer ?
#
loop_
_entity_poly.entity_id
_entity_poly.type
_entity_poly.pdbx_seq_one_letter_code
_entity_poly.pdbx_strand_id
1 'polypeptide(L)'
;MVYDSNYWLCTITLDPEVKVKGQENAYKTIVTGAVGGAAGVIHAASTAVTDCQPNDNVEALRVLMDAAGIEARPLWKPMHCQPVYRRGEKGEVRGERLPGGVICQTSGASVAYVNGVSEALFKVGMCLPSGPYVTDEDVRYIVDTIKSAIGDSV
;
A
#
# COMPACT_ATOMS: atom_id res chain seq x y z
N MET A 1 -12.07 6.96 -27.12
CA MET A 1 -13.06 6.61 -26.08
C MET A 1 -12.63 7.38 -24.84
N VAL A 2 -13.41 8.32 -24.37
CA VAL A 2 -13.12 9.11 -23.17
C VAL A 2 -13.78 8.36 -22.02
N TYR A 3 -13.01 8.01 -21.01
CA TYR A 3 -13.52 7.39 -19.79
C TYR A 3 -13.62 8.46 -18.72
N ASP A 4 -14.80 8.63 -18.13
CA ASP A 4 -14.97 9.47 -16.95
C ASP A 4 -14.77 8.66 -15.68
N SER A 5 -14.07 9.26 -14.71
CA SER A 5 -13.91 8.64 -13.39
C SER A 5 -15.22 8.68 -12.62
N ASN A 6 -15.52 7.62 -11.90
CA ASN A 6 -16.62 7.61 -10.93
C ASN A 6 -16.21 8.22 -9.57
N TYR A 7 -15.00 8.71 -9.45
CA TYR A 7 -14.45 9.36 -8.25
C TYR A 7 -14.61 8.52 -6.95
N TRP A 8 -14.60 7.21 -7.09
CA TRP A 8 -14.78 6.29 -5.96
C TRP A 8 -13.69 6.45 -4.91
N LEU A 9 -12.44 6.61 -5.33
CA LEU A 9 -11.30 6.72 -4.43
C LEU A 9 -10.42 7.91 -4.82
N CYS A 10 -9.96 8.61 -3.79
CA CYS A 10 -8.87 9.56 -3.90
C CYS A 10 -7.56 8.83 -3.61
N THR A 11 -6.64 8.81 -4.56
CA THR A 11 -5.35 8.16 -4.41
C THR A 11 -4.22 9.12 -4.67
N ILE A 12 -3.13 8.94 -3.91
CA ILE A 12 -1.86 9.64 -4.13
C ILE A 12 -0.75 8.62 -4.32
N THR A 13 0.31 9.05 -4.97
CA THR A 13 1.57 8.32 -5.02
C THR A 13 2.66 9.17 -4.37
N LEU A 14 3.50 8.54 -3.55
CA LEU A 14 4.67 9.18 -2.97
C LEU A 14 5.86 9.00 -3.90
N ASP A 15 6.57 10.09 -4.18
CA ASP A 15 7.84 9.99 -4.88
C ASP A 15 8.82 9.18 -4.01
N PRO A 16 9.54 8.21 -4.55
CA PRO A 16 10.50 7.40 -3.79
C PRO A 16 11.61 8.23 -3.09
N GLU A 17 11.90 9.42 -3.60
CA GLU A 17 12.93 10.31 -3.02
C GLU A 17 12.40 11.11 -1.81
N VAL A 18 11.08 11.21 -1.66
CA VAL A 18 10.47 11.88 -0.50
C VAL A 18 10.72 11.08 0.76
N LYS A 19 11.10 11.75 1.82
CA LYS A 19 11.31 11.14 3.13
C LYS A 19 10.17 11.51 4.07
N VAL A 20 9.49 10.49 4.54
CA VAL A 20 8.44 10.63 5.55
C VAL A 20 9.03 10.44 6.94
N LYS A 21 8.66 11.28 7.89
CA LYS A 21 9.09 11.17 9.29
C LYS A 21 8.78 9.77 9.84
N GLY A 22 9.76 9.14 10.46
CA GLY A 22 9.61 7.82 11.06
C GLY A 22 9.76 6.65 10.08
N GLN A 23 10.08 6.89 8.80
CA GLN A 23 10.27 5.83 7.80
C GLN A 23 11.34 4.80 8.20
N GLU A 24 12.35 5.24 8.96
CA GLU A 24 13.41 4.37 9.46
C GLU A 24 12.91 3.31 10.44
N ASN A 25 11.73 3.51 11.00
CA ASN A 25 11.06 2.60 11.93
C ASN A 25 9.87 1.86 11.30
N ALA A 26 9.59 2.12 10.02
CA ALA A 26 8.55 1.41 9.31
C ALA A 26 8.79 -0.10 9.41
N TYR A 27 7.74 -0.85 9.66
CA TYR A 27 7.78 -2.32 9.84
C TYR A 27 8.63 -2.84 11.02
N LYS A 28 9.32 -1.97 11.79
CA LYS A 28 10.10 -2.39 12.96
C LYS A 28 9.26 -2.50 14.23
N THR A 29 8.08 -1.91 14.25
CA THR A 29 7.19 -1.98 15.40
C THR A 29 6.53 -3.36 15.45
N ILE A 30 7.14 -4.26 16.18
CA ILE A 30 6.48 -5.49 16.61
C ILE A 30 5.45 -5.04 17.64
N VAL A 31 4.20 -4.97 17.27
CA VAL A 31 3.13 -4.79 18.24
C VAL A 31 3.00 -6.07 19.04
N THR A 32 3.76 -6.17 20.10
CA THR A 32 3.45 -7.08 21.21
C THR A 32 2.29 -6.45 21.98
N GLY A 33 1.10 -6.49 21.41
CA GLY A 33 -0.06 -5.83 21.97
C GLY A 33 -1.07 -6.84 22.44
N ALA A 34 -1.48 -6.68 23.68
CA ALA A 34 -2.59 -7.37 24.27
C ALA A 34 -3.85 -7.21 23.39
N VAL A 35 -4.48 -8.30 23.10
CA VAL A 35 -5.82 -8.40 22.54
C VAL A 35 -6.78 -7.78 23.55
N GLY A 36 -7.44 -6.71 23.20
CA GLY A 36 -8.46 -6.13 24.06
C GLY A 36 -8.91 -4.75 23.59
N GLY A 37 -9.76 -4.71 22.59
CA GLY A 37 -10.44 -3.50 22.19
C GLY A 37 -11.02 -3.63 20.79
N ALA A 38 -12.31 -3.37 20.66
CA ALA A 38 -12.98 -3.33 19.38
C ALA A 38 -12.24 -2.37 18.43
N ALA A 39 -12.04 -2.80 17.19
CA ALA A 39 -11.39 -2.08 16.11
C ALA A 39 -9.84 -2.03 16.15
N GLY A 40 -9.20 -2.93 16.84
CA GLY A 40 -7.79 -3.19 16.58
C GLY A 40 -7.64 -3.78 15.17
N VAL A 41 -7.33 -2.96 14.19
CA VAL A 41 -6.77 -3.47 12.95
C VAL A 41 -5.48 -4.14 13.34
N ILE A 42 -5.53 -5.45 13.48
CA ILE A 42 -4.35 -6.25 13.70
C ILE A 42 -3.56 -6.13 12.40
N HIS A 43 -2.71 -5.13 12.32
CA HIS A 43 -1.55 -5.23 11.47
C HIS A 43 -0.64 -6.24 12.18
N ALA A 44 -1.03 -7.49 12.16
CA ALA A 44 -0.10 -8.54 12.33
C ALA A 44 0.98 -8.24 11.29
N ALA A 45 2.11 -7.74 11.73
CA ALA A 45 3.29 -7.81 10.93
C ALA A 45 3.34 -9.26 10.47
N SER A 46 2.88 -9.49 9.27
CA SER A 46 3.00 -10.79 8.66
C SER A 46 4.48 -11.02 8.61
N THR A 47 4.98 -11.85 9.51
CA THR A 47 6.38 -12.30 9.52
C THR A 47 6.72 -13.08 8.25
N ALA A 48 5.73 -13.36 7.42
CA ALA A 48 5.95 -13.70 6.04
C ALA A 48 6.40 -12.44 5.31
N VAL A 49 7.70 -12.22 5.26
CA VAL A 49 8.32 -11.27 4.33
C VAL A 49 7.80 -11.63 2.93
N THR A 50 6.74 -10.97 2.54
CA THR A 50 6.26 -11.07 1.18
C THR A 50 7.03 -10.03 0.39
N ASP A 51 7.65 -10.43 -0.71
CA ASP A 51 8.45 -9.55 -1.58
C ASP A 51 7.67 -8.35 -2.15
N CYS A 52 6.38 -8.25 -1.86
CA CYS A 52 5.51 -7.19 -2.30
C CYS A 52 4.83 -6.55 -1.09
N GLN A 53 5.39 -5.44 -0.64
CA GLN A 53 4.87 -4.59 0.44
C GLN A 53 4.93 -3.12 0.00
N PRO A 54 4.12 -2.23 0.58
CA PRO A 54 4.32 -0.79 0.46
C PRO A 54 5.74 -0.43 0.90
N ASN A 55 6.30 0.64 0.37
CA ASN A 55 7.61 1.11 0.83
C ASN A 55 7.52 1.74 2.23
N ASP A 56 8.67 1.97 2.84
CA ASP A 56 8.76 2.49 4.21
C ASP A 56 8.09 3.87 4.35
N ASN A 57 8.09 4.70 3.30
CA ASN A 57 7.43 6.00 3.29
C ASN A 57 5.91 5.87 3.37
N VAL A 58 5.33 4.97 2.60
CA VAL A 58 3.88 4.73 2.61
C VAL A 58 3.43 4.19 3.97
N GLU A 59 4.19 3.27 4.54
CA GLU A 59 3.86 2.72 5.86
C GLU A 59 4.03 3.77 6.97
N ALA A 60 5.09 4.57 6.95
CA ALA A 60 5.29 5.65 7.91
C ALA A 60 4.16 6.69 7.83
N LEU A 61 3.79 7.10 6.60
CA LEU A 61 2.69 8.03 6.41
C LEU A 61 1.37 7.43 6.92
N ARG A 62 1.11 6.17 6.64
CA ARG A 62 -0.08 5.47 7.15
C ARG A 62 -0.16 5.52 8.67
N VAL A 63 0.94 5.26 9.36
CA VAL A 63 1.01 5.30 10.83
C VAL A 63 0.77 6.70 11.36
N LEU A 64 1.36 7.73 10.73
CA LEU A 64 1.15 9.12 11.14
C LEU A 64 -0.29 9.58 10.92
N MET A 65 -0.91 9.18 9.82
CA MET A 65 -2.32 9.49 9.55
C MET A 65 -3.25 8.80 10.54
N ASP A 66 -2.99 7.53 10.85
CA ASP A 66 -3.75 6.78 11.86
C ASP A 66 -3.66 7.45 13.24
N ALA A 67 -2.47 7.90 13.64
CA ALA A 67 -2.26 8.67 14.87
C ALA A 67 -3.00 10.02 14.88
N ALA A 68 -3.25 10.60 13.72
CA ALA A 68 -4.05 11.81 13.52
C ALA A 68 -5.56 11.52 13.40
N GLY A 69 -5.99 10.27 13.52
CA GLY A 69 -7.39 9.88 13.37
C GLY A 69 -7.87 9.84 11.91
N ILE A 70 -6.96 9.81 10.96
CA ILE A 70 -7.26 9.75 9.52
C ILE A 70 -7.06 8.32 9.02
N GLU A 71 -8.14 7.69 8.57
CA GLU A 71 -8.05 6.36 7.96
C GLU A 71 -7.49 6.46 6.54
N ALA A 72 -6.23 6.07 6.38
CA ALA A 72 -5.59 5.94 5.08
C ALA A 72 -5.05 4.51 4.90
N ARG A 73 -5.04 4.02 3.67
CA ARG A 73 -4.61 2.65 3.36
C ARG A 73 -3.70 2.63 2.14
N PRO A 74 -2.68 1.77 2.11
CA PRO A 74 -1.97 1.50 0.87
C PRO A 74 -2.94 1.08 -0.23
N LEU A 75 -2.54 1.26 -1.49
CA LEU A 75 -3.27 0.68 -2.61
C LEU A 75 -3.42 -0.84 -2.45
N TRP A 76 -4.33 -1.43 -3.21
CA TRP A 76 -4.53 -2.88 -3.13
C TRP A 76 -3.30 -3.66 -3.54
N LYS A 77 -2.97 -4.62 -2.69
CA LYS A 77 -1.96 -5.62 -3.03
C LYS A 77 -2.37 -6.37 -4.28
N PRO A 78 -1.53 -6.41 -5.32
CA PRO A 78 -1.84 -7.13 -6.55
C PRO A 78 -2.25 -8.57 -6.29
N MET A 79 -3.24 -9.07 -7.02
CA MET A 79 -3.82 -10.40 -6.79
C MET A 79 -2.76 -11.50 -6.80
N HIS A 80 -1.86 -11.48 -7.78
CA HIS A 80 -0.78 -12.47 -7.89
C HIS A 80 0.23 -12.43 -6.73
N CYS A 81 0.27 -11.32 -5.97
CA CYS A 81 1.09 -11.17 -4.78
C CYS A 81 0.39 -11.63 -3.49
N GLN A 82 -0.89 -11.94 -3.54
CA GLN A 82 -1.64 -12.36 -2.36
C GLN A 82 -1.33 -13.83 -1.99
N PRO A 83 -1.22 -14.14 -0.69
CA PRO A 83 -0.85 -15.49 -0.25
C PRO A 83 -1.74 -16.61 -0.77
N VAL A 84 -3.03 -16.33 -0.97
CA VAL A 84 -4.00 -17.31 -1.48
C VAL A 84 -3.67 -17.80 -2.90
N TYR A 85 -3.05 -16.95 -3.72
CA TYR A 85 -2.63 -17.29 -5.08
C TYR A 85 -1.18 -17.77 -5.18
N ARG A 86 -0.42 -17.65 -4.08
CA ARG A 86 0.95 -18.16 -3.96
C ARG A 86 1.00 -19.57 -3.33
N ARG A 87 -0.13 -20.22 -3.13
CA ARG A 87 -0.23 -21.57 -2.59
C ARG A 87 0.28 -22.60 -3.61
N GLY A 88 1.53 -22.87 -3.54
CA GLY A 88 2.24 -24.00 -4.05
C GLY A 88 3.52 -24.09 -3.26
N GLU A 89 3.94 -25.27 -2.89
CA GLU A 89 5.21 -25.53 -2.22
C GLU A 89 6.29 -24.61 -2.78
N LYS A 90 7.33 -24.30 -1.99
CA LYS A 90 8.52 -23.50 -2.34
C LYS A 90 8.99 -23.73 -3.79
N GLY A 91 8.13 -23.42 -4.73
CA GLY A 91 8.37 -23.54 -6.17
C GLY A 91 8.78 -22.17 -6.67
N GLU A 92 9.90 -22.13 -7.34
CA GLU A 92 10.39 -20.99 -8.09
C GLU A 92 9.22 -20.39 -8.88
N VAL A 93 9.01 -19.09 -8.71
CA VAL A 93 8.15 -18.34 -9.61
C VAL A 93 8.82 -18.41 -10.99
N ARG A 94 8.35 -19.29 -11.85
CA ARG A 94 8.81 -19.34 -13.22
C ARG A 94 8.11 -18.24 -13.97
N GLY A 95 8.88 -17.24 -14.39
CA GLY A 95 8.39 -16.17 -15.25
C GLY A 95 8.88 -16.38 -16.66
N GLU A 96 7.97 -16.51 -17.61
CA GLU A 96 8.28 -16.43 -19.03
C GLU A 96 7.96 -15.01 -19.55
N ARG A 97 8.94 -14.38 -20.19
CA ARG A 97 8.75 -13.04 -20.74
C ARG A 97 8.06 -13.16 -22.10
N LEU A 98 6.84 -12.65 -22.18
CA LEU A 98 6.06 -12.58 -23.40
C LEU A 98 6.37 -11.28 -24.18
N PRO A 99 6.03 -11.23 -25.50
CA PRO A 99 6.09 -9.99 -26.27
C PRO A 99 5.32 -8.85 -25.59
N GLY A 100 5.86 -7.63 -25.64
CA GLY A 100 5.25 -6.47 -24.99
C GLY A 100 5.64 -6.26 -23.53
N GLY A 101 6.62 -7.02 -22.99
CA GLY A 101 7.15 -6.83 -21.63
C GLY A 101 6.29 -7.46 -20.53
N VAL A 102 5.28 -8.22 -20.91
CA VAL A 102 4.43 -8.97 -19.97
C VAL A 102 5.18 -10.21 -19.50
N ILE A 103 5.14 -10.49 -18.21
CA ILE A 103 5.69 -11.71 -17.63
C ILE A 103 4.53 -12.62 -17.26
N CYS A 104 4.53 -13.83 -17.81
CA CYS A 104 3.66 -14.90 -17.35
C CYS A 104 4.30 -15.56 -16.13
N GLN A 105 3.69 -15.37 -14.97
CA GLN A 105 4.13 -16.00 -13.72
C GLN A 105 3.24 -17.18 -13.38
N THR A 106 3.85 -18.31 -13.06
CA THR A 106 3.14 -19.48 -12.57
C THR A 106 3.56 -19.76 -11.13
N SER A 107 2.58 -19.89 -10.26
CA SER A 107 2.78 -20.31 -8.88
C SER A 107 1.79 -21.41 -8.55
N GLY A 108 2.26 -22.64 -8.51
CA GLY A 108 1.39 -23.80 -8.37
C GLY A 108 0.38 -23.88 -9.52
N ALA A 109 -0.91 -23.91 -9.20
CA ALA A 109 -2.01 -23.95 -10.19
C ALA A 109 -2.44 -22.57 -10.71
N SER A 110 -1.87 -21.49 -10.16
CA SER A 110 -2.26 -20.12 -10.51
C SER A 110 -1.33 -19.53 -11.57
N VAL A 111 -1.92 -18.87 -12.57
CA VAL A 111 -1.19 -18.19 -13.64
C VAL A 111 -1.52 -16.69 -13.57
N ALA A 112 -0.52 -15.85 -13.64
CA ALA A 112 -0.68 -14.40 -13.70
C ALA A 112 0.11 -13.80 -14.87
N TYR A 113 -0.50 -12.84 -15.57
CA TYR A 113 0.16 -12.06 -16.60
C TYR A 113 0.42 -10.67 -16.06
N VAL A 114 1.67 -10.34 -15.81
CA VAL A 114 2.07 -9.11 -15.11
C VAL A 114 3.09 -8.32 -15.91
N ASN A 115 3.00 -7.00 -15.84
CA ASN A 115 3.97 -6.07 -16.40
C ASN A 115 4.68 -5.23 -15.33
N GLY A 116 4.42 -5.48 -14.04
CA GLY A 116 5.02 -4.80 -12.91
C GLY A 116 4.36 -3.48 -12.50
N VAL A 117 3.43 -2.95 -13.29
CA VAL A 117 2.79 -1.65 -13.01
C VAL A 117 2.01 -1.68 -11.70
N SER A 118 1.19 -2.70 -11.48
CA SER A 118 0.38 -2.81 -10.26
C SER A 118 1.24 -2.97 -9.00
N GLU A 119 2.35 -3.68 -9.09
CA GLU A 119 3.30 -3.79 -7.98
C GLU A 119 4.01 -2.46 -7.71
N ALA A 120 4.42 -1.76 -8.75
CA ALA A 120 5.06 -0.44 -8.62
C ALA A 120 4.10 0.56 -7.96
N LEU A 121 2.85 0.62 -8.41
CA LEU A 121 1.83 1.48 -7.81
C LEU A 121 1.52 1.09 -6.35
N PHE A 122 1.43 -0.19 -6.05
CA PHE A 122 1.20 -0.66 -4.69
C PHE A 122 2.32 -0.24 -3.72
N LYS A 123 3.56 -0.21 -4.19
CA LYS A 123 4.71 0.19 -3.37
C LYS A 123 4.70 1.65 -2.94
N VAL A 124 4.14 2.53 -3.76
CA VAL A 124 4.22 3.99 -3.56
C VAL A 124 2.86 4.65 -3.36
N GLY A 125 1.78 3.90 -3.53
CA GLY A 125 0.44 4.45 -3.57
C GLY A 125 -0.33 4.30 -2.27
N MET A 126 -1.17 5.30 -1.99
CA MET A 126 -2.04 5.34 -0.82
C MET A 126 -3.43 5.85 -1.21
N CYS A 127 -4.45 5.26 -0.62
CA CYS A 127 -5.83 5.74 -0.65
C CYS A 127 -6.08 6.68 0.52
N LEU A 128 -6.68 7.83 0.23
CA LEU A 128 -7.13 8.81 1.20
C LEU A 128 -8.65 8.73 1.39
N PRO A 129 -9.18 9.26 2.50
CA PRO A 129 -10.62 9.39 2.68
C PRO A 129 -11.26 10.13 1.50
N SER A 130 -12.32 9.58 0.94
CA SER A 130 -12.98 10.11 -0.26
C SER A 130 -14.50 9.90 -0.25
N GLY A 131 -15.06 9.68 0.92
CA GLY A 131 -16.51 9.51 1.07
C GLY A 131 -17.29 10.82 0.85
N PRO A 132 -18.61 10.74 0.61
CA PRO A 132 -19.44 11.92 0.37
C PRO A 132 -19.58 12.84 1.61
N TYR A 133 -19.11 12.40 2.75
CA TYR A 133 -19.11 13.17 4.00
C TYR A 133 -17.82 13.92 4.28
N VAL A 134 -16.80 13.77 3.42
CA VAL A 134 -15.54 14.50 3.56
C VAL A 134 -15.77 15.96 3.19
N THR A 135 -15.55 16.85 4.15
CA THR A 135 -15.73 18.29 3.99
C THR A 135 -14.42 18.95 3.49
N ASP A 136 -14.52 20.20 3.05
CA ASP A 136 -13.31 20.98 2.70
C ASP A 136 -12.37 21.18 3.88
N GLU A 137 -12.89 21.18 5.09
CA GLU A 137 -12.10 21.27 6.32
C GLU A 137 -11.33 19.98 6.59
N ASP A 138 -11.98 18.83 6.39
CA ASP A 138 -11.32 17.53 6.46
C ASP A 138 -10.22 17.41 5.41
N VAL A 139 -10.46 17.88 4.18
CA VAL A 139 -9.44 17.88 3.12
C VAL A 139 -8.22 18.71 3.54
N ARG A 140 -8.43 19.91 4.10
CA ARG A 140 -7.31 20.73 4.60
C ARG A 140 -6.55 20.01 5.69
N TYR A 141 -7.25 19.42 6.64
CA TYR A 141 -6.63 18.66 7.74
C TYR A 141 -5.79 17.49 7.24
N ILE A 142 -6.32 16.73 6.27
CA ILE A 142 -5.59 15.62 5.62
C ILE A 142 -4.32 16.14 4.93
N VAL A 143 -4.44 17.21 4.13
CA VAL A 143 -3.30 17.78 3.41
C VAL A 143 -2.24 18.33 4.36
N ASP A 144 -2.63 19.03 5.41
CA ASP A 144 -1.71 19.59 6.39
C ASP A 144 -0.99 18.48 7.18
N THR A 145 -1.69 17.39 7.48
CA THR A 145 -1.09 16.20 8.10
C THR A 145 -0.03 15.58 7.19
N ILE A 146 -0.34 15.42 5.90
CA ILE A 146 0.62 14.89 4.92
C ILE A 146 1.84 15.80 4.79
N LYS A 147 1.63 17.12 4.65
CA LYS A 147 2.74 18.09 4.57
C LYS A 147 3.61 18.06 5.82
N SER A 148 3.00 17.99 7.00
CA SER A 148 3.73 17.86 8.26
C SER A 148 4.54 16.57 8.36
N ALA A 149 4.05 15.47 7.77
CA ALA A 149 4.72 14.19 7.76
C ALA A 149 5.96 14.18 6.84
N ILE A 150 5.88 14.87 5.71
CA ILE A 150 6.97 14.94 4.72
C ILE A 150 8.08 15.92 5.18
N GLY A 151 7.74 16.88 6.03
CA GLY A 151 8.66 17.96 6.42
C GLY A 151 8.85 18.99 5.31
N ASP A 152 9.43 20.15 5.66
CA ASP A 152 9.72 21.24 4.72
C ASP A 152 10.91 20.89 3.81
N SER A 153 10.82 19.77 3.09
CA SER A 153 11.80 19.35 2.08
C SER A 153 11.33 19.81 0.70
N VAL A 154 11.11 21.13 0.54
CA VAL A 154 10.99 21.82 -0.75
C VAL A 154 11.81 23.07 -0.69
#